data_b4fd5f6a529568dc2d04896df22ef880
#
_entry.id   b4fd5f6a529568dc2d04896df22ef880
#
_cell.length_a   1.000
_cell.length_b   1.000
_cell.length_c   1.000
_cell.angle_alpha   90.00
_cell.angle_beta   90.00
_cell.angle_gamma   90.00
#
_symmetry.space_group_name_H-M   'P 1'
#
loop_
_entity.id
_entity.type
_entity.pdbx_description
1 polymer ?
#
loop_
_entity_poly.entity_id
_entity_poly.type
_entity_poly.pdbx_seq_one_letter_code
_entity_poly.pdbx_strand_id
1 'polypeptide(L)'
;MSTTDELLNSAQAYAESFDQGGLPLPPARGIAVLACMDARLNVYGLLGLNEGDAHVIRNAGGVVTADELRSLAISQRLLGTTEIMLIHHTDCGMLTFSDDEFRNSIATETGVKPTWSAEAFSDLDTDVRQSIARIEAETSIPVKDSVRGFVYDVSDGTLREVTP
;
A
#
# COMPACT_ATOMS: atom_id res chain seq x y z
N MET A 1 31.35 -1.59 0.95
CA MET A 1 30.24 -1.39 0.00
C MET A 1 28.97 -1.33 0.83
N SER A 2 28.16 -0.31 0.66
CA SER A 2 26.88 -0.24 1.38
C SER A 2 25.82 -1.06 0.65
N THR A 3 24.72 -1.41 1.35
CA THR A 3 23.56 -2.06 0.70
C THR A 3 23.05 -1.21 -0.47
N THR A 4 23.08 0.12 -0.34
CA THR A 4 22.70 1.02 -1.44
C THR A 4 23.59 0.84 -2.66
N ASP A 5 24.92 0.67 -2.49
CA ASP A 5 25.84 0.46 -3.62
C ASP A 5 25.54 -0.87 -4.35
N GLU A 6 25.18 -1.92 -3.58
CA GLU A 6 24.79 -3.22 -4.14
C GLU A 6 23.49 -3.10 -4.97
N LEU A 7 22.51 -2.37 -4.47
CA LEU A 7 21.24 -2.13 -5.17
C LEU A 7 21.43 -1.27 -6.43
N LEU A 8 22.35 -0.31 -6.42
CA LEU A 8 22.71 0.48 -7.61
C LEU A 8 23.34 -0.38 -8.70
N ASN A 9 24.18 -1.36 -8.36
CA ASN A 9 24.71 -2.33 -9.33
C ASN A 9 23.58 -3.15 -9.97
N SER A 10 22.58 -3.57 -9.17
CA SER A 10 21.40 -4.28 -9.69
C SER A 10 20.57 -3.40 -10.63
N ALA A 11 20.41 -2.10 -10.29
CA ALA A 11 19.70 -1.14 -11.13
C ALA A 11 20.42 -0.92 -12.49
N GLN A 12 21.75 -0.91 -12.49
CA GLN A 12 22.54 -0.80 -13.72
C GLN A 12 22.35 -2.04 -14.61
N ALA A 13 22.40 -3.24 -14.03
CA ALA A 13 22.15 -4.48 -14.77
C ALA A 13 20.72 -4.54 -15.33
N TYR A 14 19.72 -4.05 -14.57
CA TYR A 14 18.35 -3.92 -15.06
C TYR A 14 18.26 -3.00 -16.28
N ALA A 15 18.92 -1.84 -16.25
CA ALA A 15 18.91 -0.88 -17.35
C ALA A 15 19.51 -1.45 -18.66
N GLU A 16 20.46 -2.38 -18.58
CA GLU A 16 21.08 -3.03 -19.75
C GLU A 16 20.12 -3.93 -20.52
N SER A 17 19.08 -4.45 -19.86
CA SER A 17 18.06 -5.33 -20.46
C SER A 17 16.68 -4.68 -20.57
N PHE A 18 16.55 -3.39 -20.23
CA PHE A 18 15.28 -2.69 -20.19
C PHE A 18 14.71 -2.44 -21.58
N ASP A 19 13.51 -2.93 -21.85
CA ASP A 19 12.79 -2.81 -23.12
C ASP A 19 11.38 -2.18 -22.99
N GLN A 20 10.99 -1.74 -21.79
CA GLN A 20 9.65 -1.25 -21.48
C GLN A 20 9.47 0.28 -21.61
N GLY A 21 10.41 0.97 -22.26
CA GLY A 21 10.40 2.45 -22.37
C GLY A 21 9.22 3.05 -23.15
N GLY A 22 8.42 2.23 -23.84
CA GLY A 22 7.23 2.65 -24.59
C GLY A 22 5.90 2.49 -23.86
N LEU A 23 5.90 2.08 -22.58
CA LEU A 23 4.67 1.92 -21.83
C LEU A 23 3.90 3.24 -21.67
N PRO A 24 2.55 3.22 -21.79
CA PRO A 24 1.73 4.41 -21.59
C PRO A 24 1.73 4.85 -20.13
N LEU A 25 1.49 6.15 -19.89
CA LEU A 25 1.41 6.71 -18.53
C LEU A 25 0.25 6.14 -17.70
N PRO A 26 -0.99 5.97 -18.24
CA PRO A 26 -2.07 5.32 -17.50
C PRO A 26 -1.81 3.82 -17.33
N PRO A 27 -2.11 3.24 -16.14
CA PRO A 27 -1.92 1.82 -15.90
C PRO A 27 -2.88 0.97 -16.73
N ALA A 28 -2.36 -0.06 -17.39
CA ALA A 28 -3.08 -0.84 -18.40
C ALA A 28 -4.31 -1.58 -17.86
N ARG A 29 -4.30 -1.98 -16.58
CA ARG A 29 -5.42 -2.68 -15.94
C ARG A 29 -6.42 -1.74 -15.25
N GLY A 30 -6.19 -0.44 -15.26
CA GLY A 30 -7.11 0.54 -14.66
C GLY A 30 -7.31 0.41 -13.15
N ILE A 31 -6.37 -0.18 -12.43
CA ILE A 31 -6.46 -0.47 -11.00
C ILE A 31 -5.36 0.23 -10.20
N ALA A 32 -5.71 0.66 -8.99
CA ALA A 32 -4.76 1.05 -7.95
C ALA A 32 -4.77 0.03 -6.80
N VAL A 33 -3.59 -0.43 -6.40
CA VAL A 33 -3.39 -1.34 -5.28
C VAL A 33 -2.72 -0.58 -4.15
N LEU A 34 -3.32 -0.60 -2.95
CA LEU A 34 -2.70 -0.12 -1.72
C LEU A 34 -2.37 -1.32 -0.83
N ALA A 35 -1.11 -1.51 -0.49
CA ALA A 35 -0.65 -2.65 0.27
C ALA A 35 0.31 -2.26 1.39
N CYS A 36 0.46 -3.14 2.39
CA CYS A 36 1.48 -2.98 3.41
C CYS A 36 2.89 -3.00 2.79
N MET A 37 3.80 -2.22 3.39
CA MET A 37 5.22 -2.15 3.00
C MET A 37 6.03 -3.37 3.44
N ASP A 38 5.45 -4.34 4.13
CA ASP A 38 6.13 -5.54 4.62
C ASP A 38 6.94 -6.22 3.51
N ALA A 39 8.22 -6.50 3.79
CA ALA A 39 9.14 -7.04 2.81
C ALA A 39 8.79 -8.44 2.32
N ARG A 40 7.96 -9.19 3.07
CA ARG A 40 7.46 -10.52 2.70
C ARG A 40 6.32 -10.45 1.69
N LEU A 41 5.65 -9.30 1.54
CA LEU A 41 4.53 -9.10 0.63
C LEU A 41 5.02 -8.65 -0.75
N ASN A 42 5.14 -9.58 -1.68
CA ASN A 42 5.47 -9.32 -3.07
C ASN A 42 4.20 -9.07 -3.88
N VAL A 43 3.74 -7.83 -3.95
CA VAL A 43 2.48 -7.44 -4.61
C VAL A 43 2.48 -7.83 -6.09
N TYR A 44 3.57 -7.58 -6.81
CA TYR A 44 3.67 -7.91 -8.24
C TYR A 44 3.58 -9.41 -8.50
N GLY A 45 4.34 -10.21 -7.74
CA GLY A 45 4.29 -11.67 -7.86
C GLY A 45 2.94 -12.25 -7.46
N LEU A 46 2.35 -11.76 -6.35
CA LEU A 46 1.06 -12.21 -5.84
C LEU A 46 -0.08 -11.99 -6.86
N LEU A 47 -0.11 -10.83 -7.50
CA LEU A 47 -1.19 -10.43 -8.40
C LEU A 47 -0.88 -10.68 -9.88
N GLY A 48 0.28 -11.23 -10.22
CA GLY A 48 0.71 -11.44 -11.60
C GLY A 48 0.79 -10.13 -12.40
N LEU A 49 1.31 -9.06 -11.78
CA LEU A 49 1.46 -7.75 -12.40
C LEU A 49 2.81 -7.63 -13.10
N ASN A 50 2.78 -7.00 -14.27
CA ASN A 50 3.96 -6.54 -14.98
C ASN A 50 4.11 -5.01 -14.82
N GLU A 51 5.23 -4.48 -15.31
CA GLU A 51 5.45 -3.04 -15.40
C GLU A 51 4.34 -2.38 -16.26
N GLY A 52 3.81 -1.27 -15.78
CA GLY A 52 2.72 -0.54 -16.45
C GLY A 52 1.31 -1.09 -16.20
N ASP A 53 1.13 -2.21 -15.49
CA ASP A 53 -0.19 -2.83 -15.29
C ASP A 53 -1.07 -2.07 -14.28
N ALA A 54 -0.50 -1.61 -13.17
CA ALA A 54 -1.24 -1.04 -12.05
C ALA A 54 -0.46 0.06 -11.33
N HIS A 55 -1.15 0.95 -10.63
CA HIS A 55 -0.52 1.75 -9.59
C HIS A 55 -0.39 0.90 -8.32
N VAL A 56 0.81 0.83 -7.74
CA VAL A 56 1.07 0.13 -6.47
C VAL A 56 1.58 1.13 -5.45
N ILE A 57 0.76 1.39 -4.44
CA ILE A 57 1.05 2.29 -3.30
C ILE A 57 1.36 1.41 -2.10
N ARG A 58 2.38 1.75 -1.32
CA ARG A 58 2.76 0.97 -0.12
C ARG A 58 3.09 1.90 1.04
N ASN A 59 2.54 1.55 2.20
CA ASN A 59 2.83 2.23 3.46
C ASN A 59 2.88 1.24 4.64
N ALA A 60 3.16 1.73 5.84
CA ALA A 60 3.09 0.92 7.05
C ALA A 60 1.64 0.50 7.32
N GLY A 61 1.37 -0.81 7.23
CA GLY A 61 0.06 -1.40 7.46
C GLY A 61 -0.85 -1.51 6.24
N GLY A 62 -0.57 -0.82 5.15
CA GLY A 62 -1.51 -0.74 4.01
C GLY A 62 -2.74 0.09 4.33
N VAL A 63 -2.67 1.00 5.30
CA VAL A 63 -3.78 1.80 5.82
C VAL A 63 -4.09 3.00 4.92
N VAL A 64 -5.32 3.49 4.98
CA VAL A 64 -5.75 4.68 4.22
C VAL A 64 -5.57 5.92 5.07
N THR A 65 -4.57 6.75 4.73
CA THR A 65 -4.34 8.06 5.31
C THR A 65 -4.61 9.18 4.30
N ALA A 66 -4.37 10.42 4.68
CA ALA A 66 -4.57 11.58 3.78
C ALA A 66 -3.70 11.49 2.51
N ASP A 67 -2.49 10.91 2.58
CA ASP A 67 -1.63 10.76 1.41
C ASP A 67 -2.12 9.68 0.45
N GLU A 68 -2.62 8.56 0.97
CA GLU A 68 -3.21 7.52 0.14
C GLU A 68 -4.48 8.02 -0.55
N LEU A 69 -5.35 8.76 0.16
CA LEU A 69 -6.53 9.39 -0.45
C LEU A 69 -6.15 10.36 -1.58
N ARG A 70 -5.14 11.21 -1.36
CA ARG A 70 -4.58 12.09 -2.38
C ARG A 70 -4.06 11.29 -3.59
N SER A 71 -3.31 10.23 -3.34
CA SER A 71 -2.72 9.40 -4.39
C SER A 71 -3.78 8.64 -5.19
N LEU A 72 -4.80 8.09 -4.54
CA LEU A 72 -5.93 7.43 -5.19
C LEU A 72 -6.78 8.42 -6.02
N ALA A 73 -6.99 9.65 -5.53
CA ALA A 73 -7.69 10.68 -6.28
C ALA A 73 -6.93 11.06 -7.57
N ILE A 74 -5.59 11.20 -7.50
CA ILE A 74 -4.74 11.44 -8.68
C ILE A 74 -4.81 10.26 -9.65
N SER A 75 -4.70 9.03 -9.12
CA SER A 75 -4.79 7.79 -9.88
C SER A 75 -6.07 7.73 -10.72
N GLN A 76 -7.21 8.05 -10.13
CA GLN A 76 -8.48 8.03 -10.85
C GLN A 76 -8.68 9.23 -11.79
N ARG A 77 -8.48 10.45 -11.28
CA ARG A 77 -8.83 11.67 -12.01
C ARG A 77 -7.89 12.00 -13.16
N LEU A 78 -6.62 11.70 -13.03
CA LEU A 78 -5.61 12.06 -14.03
C LEU A 78 -5.11 10.85 -14.82
N LEU A 79 -5.17 9.64 -14.27
CA LEU A 79 -4.56 8.44 -14.83
C LEU A 79 -5.57 7.31 -15.10
N GLY A 80 -6.88 7.57 -14.88
CA GLY A 80 -7.97 6.76 -15.39
C GLY A 80 -8.20 5.43 -14.70
N THR A 81 -7.68 5.20 -13.49
CA THR A 81 -8.02 4.00 -12.73
C THR A 81 -9.48 4.04 -12.27
N THR A 82 -10.12 2.88 -12.19
CA THR A 82 -11.53 2.74 -11.80
C THR A 82 -11.75 1.74 -10.67
N GLU A 83 -10.71 0.96 -10.33
CA GLU A 83 -10.77 -0.03 -9.27
C GLU A 83 -9.70 0.24 -8.21
N ILE A 84 -10.03 -0.11 -6.96
CA ILE A 84 -9.12 0.02 -5.82
C ILE A 84 -9.09 -1.31 -5.07
N MET A 85 -7.88 -1.83 -4.86
CA MET A 85 -7.62 -3.05 -4.09
C MET A 85 -6.77 -2.73 -2.88
N LEU A 86 -7.24 -3.09 -1.68
CA LEU A 86 -6.51 -2.95 -0.42
C LEU A 86 -5.97 -4.30 0.02
N ILE A 87 -4.71 -4.37 0.44
CA ILE A 87 -4.08 -5.62 0.90
C ILE A 87 -3.37 -5.41 2.23
N HIS A 88 -3.98 -5.95 3.29
CA HIS A 88 -3.35 -6.16 4.59
C HIS A 88 -2.72 -7.56 4.63
N HIS A 89 -2.01 -7.92 5.70
CA HIS A 89 -1.42 -9.25 5.81
C HIS A 89 -1.39 -9.74 7.26
N THR A 90 -1.35 -11.05 7.44
CA THR A 90 -1.15 -11.69 8.75
C THR A 90 0.23 -11.37 9.32
N ASP A 91 0.37 -11.45 10.64
CA ASP A 91 1.64 -11.16 11.33
C ASP A 91 2.21 -9.76 11.00
N CYS A 92 1.32 -8.76 10.85
CA CYS A 92 1.73 -7.38 10.57
C CYS A 92 2.27 -6.71 11.84
N GLY A 93 3.38 -5.97 11.68
CA GLY A 93 3.96 -5.18 12.77
C GLY A 93 2.99 -4.17 13.39
N MET A 94 2.01 -3.69 12.62
CA MET A 94 0.99 -2.74 13.08
C MET A 94 0.02 -3.32 14.13
N LEU A 95 -0.01 -4.64 14.30
CA LEU A 95 -0.75 -5.35 15.35
C LEU A 95 -0.03 -5.38 16.71
N THR A 96 1.23 -4.94 16.79
CA THR A 96 2.11 -5.20 17.94
C THR A 96 2.25 -4.02 18.90
N PHE A 97 1.68 -2.86 18.58
CA PHE A 97 1.76 -1.64 19.41
C PHE A 97 0.49 -0.80 19.28
N SER A 98 0.34 0.17 20.17
CA SER A 98 -0.70 1.22 20.04
C SER A 98 -0.07 2.55 19.60
N ASP A 99 -0.86 3.41 18.98
CA ASP A 99 -0.44 4.74 18.53
C ASP A 99 0.18 5.57 19.66
N ASP A 100 -0.47 5.56 20.82
CA ASP A 100 -0.01 6.36 21.95
C ASP A 100 1.30 5.83 22.53
N GLU A 101 1.48 4.51 22.66
CA GLU A 101 2.73 3.91 23.12
C GLU A 101 3.87 4.27 22.17
N PHE A 102 3.68 4.12 20.88
CA PHE A 102 4.72 4.42 19.89
C PHE A 102 5.08 5.91 19.85
N ARG A 103 4.08 6.79 19.79
CA ARG A 103 4.31 8.25 19.78
C ARG A 103 4.93 8.76 21.08
N ASN A 104 4.56 8.17 22.22
CA ASN A 104 5.16 8.50 23.51
C ASN A 104 6.60 8.00 23.63
N SER A 105 6.95 6.85 23.05
CA SER A 105 8.33 6.37 23.02
C SER A 105 9.24 7.33 22.25
N ILE A 106 8.78 7.80 21.09
CA ILE A 106 9.50 8.82 20.30
C ILE A 106 9.64 10.12 21.09
N ALA A 107 8.57 10.57 21.73
CA ALA A 107 8.64 11.79 22.55
C ALA A 107 9.62 11.67 23.72
N THR A 108 9.72 10.51 24.32
CA THR A 108 10.68 10.24 25.41
C THR A 108 12.12 10.27 24.90
N GLU A 109 12.38 9.72 23.73
CA GLU A 109 13.71 9.67 23.12
C GLU A 109 14.16 11.04 22.57
N THR A 110 13.26 11.73 21.88
CA THR A 110 13.60 12.93 21.07
C THR A 110 13.18 14.25 21.71
N GLY A 111 12.34 14.22 22.74
CA GLY A 111 11.70 15.40 23.33
C GLY A 111 10.51 15.94 22.54
N VAL A 112 10.15 15.35 21.39
CA VAL A 112 9.07 15.81 20.50
C VAL A 112 8.08 14.68 20.20
N LYS A 113 6.82 14.87 20.60
CA LYS A 113 5.76 13.92 20.24
C LYS A 113 5.32 14.15 18.79
N PRO A 114 5.34 13.12 17.92
CA PRO A 114 4.84 13.24 16.55
C PRO A 114 3.38 13.68 16.51
N THR A 115 3.02 14.49 15.51
CA THR A 115 1.64 14.97 15.31
C THR A 115 0.80 14.01 14.47
N TRP A 116 1.44 13.14 13.69
CA TRP A 116 0.75 12.12 12.90
C TRP A 116 0.30 10.94 13.76
N SER A 117 -0.76 10.26 13.31
CA SER A 117 -1.18 8.95 13.84
C SER A 117 -0.33 7.85 13.20
N ALA A 118 0.08 6.84 13.98
CA ALA A 118 0.75 5.66 13.44
C ALA A 118 -0.23 4.74 12.70
N GLU A 119 -1.54 4.87 12.98
CA GLU A 119 -2.61 4.04 12.42
C GLU A 119 -2.44 2.55 12.77
N ALA A 120 -1.97 2.25 13.99
CA ALA A 120 -1.91 0.89 14.50
C ALA A 120 -3.33 0.32 14.66
N PHE A 121 -3.48 -0.98 14.45
CA PHE A 121 -4.76 -1.65 14.55
C PHE A 121 -4.64 -2.97 15.33
N SER A 122 -5.73 -3.42 15.92
CA SER A 122 -5.80 -4.65 16.72
C SER A 122 -6.46 -5.82 15.98
N ASP A 123 -7.15 -5.56 14.87
CA ASP A 123 -7.87 -6.55 14.08
C ASP A 123 -7.79 -6.20 12.58
N LEU A 124 -7.29 -7.14 11.79
CA LEU A 124 -7.05 -6.97 10.36
C LEU A 124 -8.33 -6.69 9.57
N ASP A 125 -9.36 -7.49 9.80
CA ASP A 125 -10.60 -7.40 9.03
C ASP A 125 -11.33 -6.09 9.33
N THR A 126 -11.32 -5.68 10.60
CA THR A 126 -11.89 -4.39 11.02
C THR A 126 -11.16 -3.22 10.37
N ASP A 127 -9.83 -3.24 10.32
CA ASP A 127 -9.07 -2.15 9.71
C ASP A 127 -9.25 -2.10 8.19
N VAL A 128 -9.31 -3.25 7.52
CA VAL A 128 -9.66 -3.31 6.09
C VAL A 128 -11.02 -2.67 5.82
N ARG A 129 -12.05 -2.98 6.63
CA ARG A 129 -13.39 -2.37 6.49
C ARG A 129 -13.36 -0.87 6.74
N GLN A 130 -12.61 -0.41 7.74
CA GLN A 130 -12.45 1.03 8.02
C GLN A 130 -11.72 1.74 6.87
N SER A 131 -10.72 1.12 6.28
CA SER A 131 -10.01 1.63 5.11
C SER A 131 -10.93 1.76 3.89
N ILE A 132 -11.76 0.75 3.61
CA ILE A 132 -12.80 0.83 2.58
C ILE A 132 -13.75 2.00 2.85
N ALA A 133 -14.28 2.10 4.07
CA ALA A 133 -15.22 3.16 4.45
C ALA A 133 -14.59 4.57 4.33
N ARG A 134 -13.31 4.74 4.64
CA ARG A 134 -12.60 6.02 4.43
C ARG A 134 -12.54 6.41 2.96
N ILE A 135 -12.28 5.46 2.06
CA ILE A 135 -12.28 5.71 0.59
C ILE A 135 -13.69 6.04 0.12
N GLU A 136 -14.70 5.31 0.55
CA GLU A 136 -16.10 5.52 0.17
C GLU A 136 -16.62 6.90 0.63
N ALA A 137 -16.19 7.36 1.80
CA ALA A 137 -16.55 8.68 2.32
C ALA A 137 -15.81 9.83 1.63
N GLU A 138 -14.68 9.56 0.94
CA GLU A 138 -13.84 10.60 0.35
C GLU A 138 -14.45 11.16 -0.96
N THR A 139 -14.75 12.45 -0.97
CA THR A 139 -15.41 13.11 -2.11
C THR A 139 -14.47 13.36 -3.31
N SER A 140 -13.17 13.38 -3.08
CA SER A 140 -12.18 13.55 -4.14
C SER A 140 -11.99 12.32 -5.02
N ILE A 141 -12.42 11.13 -4.55
CA ILE A 141 -12.38 9.86 -5.28
C ILE A 141 -13.73 9.63 -5.98
N PRO A 142 -13.79 9.74 -7.32
CA PRO A 142 -15.07 9.75 -8.04
C PRO A 142 -15.67 8.35 -8.28
N VAL A 143 -14.83 7.31 -8.45
CA VAL A 143 -15.30 5.94 -8.78
C VAL A 143 -15.10 5.03 -7.58
N LYS A 144 -16.18 4.46 -7.07
CA LYS A 144 -16.19 3.65 -5.84
C LYS A 144 -16.92 2.31 -6.00
N ASP A 145 -17.29 1.95 -7.23
CA ASP A 145 -18.06 0.74 -7.52
C ASP A 145 -17.26 -0.54 -7.27
N SER A 146 -15.92 -0.45 -7.26
CA SER A 146 -15.01 -1.56 -6.99
C SER A 146 -13.90 -1.11 -6.04
N VAL A 147 -14.23 -1.00 -4.73
CA VAL A 147 -13.26 -0.84 -3.64
C VAL A 147 -13.30 -2.14 -2.82
N ARG A 148 -12.27 -2.96 -2.95
CA ARG A 148 -12.23 -4.29 -2.33
C ARG A 148 -11.01 -4.45 -1.43
N GLY A 149 -11.18 -5.15 -0.32
CA GLY A 149 -10.14 -5.36 0.69
C GLY A 149 -9.81 -6.82 0.92
N PHE A 150 -8.53 -7.10 1.16
CA PHE A 150 -7.99 -8.44 1.26
C PHE A 150 -6.98 -8.55 2.40
N VAL A 151 -6.83 -9.77 2.91
CA VAL A 151 -5.75 -10.15 3.84
C VAL A 151 -4.91 -11.24 3.18
N TYR A 152 -3.63 -10.96 3.05
CA TYR A 152 -2.61 -11.90 2.59
C TYR A 152 -2.05 -12.69 3.77
N ASP A 153 -1.98 -14.00 3.67
CA ASP A 153 -1.33 -14.83 4.67
C ASP A 153 0.15 -15.02 4.35
N VAL A 154 1.03 -14.49 5.22
CA VAL A 154 2.48 -14.55 5.01
C VAL A 154 3.05 -15.97 5.18
N SER A 155 2.28 -16.90 5.74
CA SER A 155 2.73 -18.27 6.01
C SER A 155 2.53 -19.22 4.83
N ASP A 156 1.49 -18.99 4.01
CA ASP A 156 1.13 -19.88 2.90
C ASP A 156 0.91 -19.17 1.56
N GLY A 157 0.93 -17.83 1.54
CA GLY A 157 0.77 -17.02 0.33
C GLY A 157 -0.65 -16.87 -0.16
N THR A 158 -1.65 -17.29 0.61
CA THR A 158 -3.07 -17.15 0.21
C THR A 158 -3.56 -15.72 0.37
N LEU A 159 -4.53 -15.33 -0.45
CA LEU A 159 -5.20 -14.04 -0.41
C LEU A 159 -6.70 -14.26 -0.16
N ARG A 160 -7.18 -13.73 0.97
CA ARG A 160 -8.57 -13.83 1.40
C ARG A 160 -9.26 -12.48 1.30
N GLU A 161 -10.42 -12.41 0.69
CA GLU A 161 -11.25 -11.21 0.68
C GLU A 161 -11.92 -10.97 2.03
N VAL A 162 -11.95 -9.70 2.44
CA VAL A 162 -12.72 -9.24 3.60
C VAL A 162 -14.02 -8.63 3.08
N THR A 163 -15.12 -9.31 3.37
CA THR A 163 -16.45 -8.80 3.02
C THR A 163 -16.86 -7.67 3.97
N PRO A 164 -17.62 -6.67 3.48
CA PRO A 164 -18.17 -5.58 4.30
C PRO A 164 -18.99 -6.04 5.49
#